data_21eca3d7699ceab34f53ca2974f22223
#
_entry.id   21eca3d7699ceab34f53ca2974f22223
#
_cell.length_a   1.000
_cell.length_b   1.000
_cell.length_c   1.000
_cell.angle_alpha   90.00
_cell.angle_beta   90.00
_cell.angle_gamma   90.00
#
_symmetry.space_group_name_H-M   'P 1'
#
loop_
_entity.id
_entity.type
_entity.pdbx_description
1 polymer ?
#
loop_
_entity_poly.entity_id
_entity_poly.type
_entity_poly.pdbx_seq_one_letter_code
_entity_poly.pdbx_strand_id
1 'polypeptide(L)'
;MKQVIYFLQYIGFIFIYFLYKILPLNLSLKVSSFLFRTFGKFSRANKTAINNCKYVFPNLKDEEIQNIIKKSWNNLGITICELLRINDIFIKNKIKYINLENIEDFIKNKKQAIFISIHQSNWEVLVPGLDRIGINIGGIYRHINNNFIDKLILNIRQNSLVSKNSFYTPKGKKSAKDVVDAINN
;
A
#
# COMPACT_ATOMS: atom_id res chain seq x y z
N MET A 1 -16.36 -15.06 -19.21
CA MET A 1 -15.62 -15.80 -18.17
C MET A 1 -14.75 -14.93 -17.27
N LYS A 2 -13.81 -14.11 -17.77
CA LYS A 2 -12.90 -13.31 -16.94
C LYS A 2 -13.61 -12.37 -15.94
N GLN A 3 -14.66 -11.67 -16.36
CA GLN A 3 -15.42 -10.75 -15.49
C GLN A 3 -16.15 -11.48 -14.34
N VAL A 4 -16.68 -12.67 -14.61
CA VAL A 4 -17.33 -13.50 -13.56
C VAL A 4 -16.31 -13.92 -12.51
N ILE A 5 -15.10 -14.34 -12.94
CA ILE A 5 -14.02 -14.69 -12.01
C ILE A 5 -13.61 -13.45 -11.17
N TYR A 6 -13.50 -12.30 -11.80
CA TYR A 6 -13.18 -11.07 -11.09
C TYR A 6 -14.25 -10.67 -10.08
N PHE A 7 -15.51 -10.87 -10.41
CA PHE A 7 -16.61 -10.61 -9.50
C PHE A 7 -16.61 -11.58 -8.29
N LEU A 8 -16.38 -12.88 -8.53
CA LEU A 8 -16.25 -13.85 -7.43
C LEU A 8 -15.06 -13.55 -6.51
N GLN A 9 -13.91 -13.17 -7.10
CA GLN A 9 -12.76 -12.71 -6.32
C GLN A 9 -13.08 -11.46 -5.49
N TYR A 10 -13.85 -10.54 -6.05
CA TYR A 10 -14.28 -9.33 -5.36
C TYR A 10 -15.20 -9.65 -4.18
N ILE A 11 -16.15 -10.59 -4.33
CA ILE A 11 -17.00 -11.04 -3.21
C ILE A 11 -16.15 -11.60 -2.08
N GLY A 12 -15.20 -12.49 -2.39
CA GLY A 12 -14.27 -13.02 -1.39
C GLY A 12 -13.43 -11.93 -0.71
N PHE A 13 -12.97 -10.93 -1.49
CA PHE A 13 -12.23 -9.80 -0.98
C PHE A 13 -13.06 -8.91 -0.04
N ILE A 14 -14.32 -8.63 -0.41
CA ILE A 14 -15.28 -7.88 0.42
C ILE A 14 -15.53 -8.60 1.74
N PHE A 15 -15.70 -9.93 1.72
CA PHE A 15 -15.87 -10.71 2.95
C PHE A 15 -14.64 -10.53 3.90
N ILE A 16 -13.42 -10.64 3.36
CA ILE A 16 -12.19 -10.41 4.13
C ILE A 16 -12.10 -8.98 4.64
N TYR A 17 -12.48 -8.00 3.82
CA TYR A 17 -12.50 -6.59 4.20
C TYR A 17 -13.42 -6.34 5.41
N PHE A 18 -14.65 -6.86 5.38
CA PHE A 18 -15.59 -6.75 6.50
C PHE A 18 -15.09 -7.49 7.74
N LEU A 19 -14.52 -8.68 7.57
CA LEU A 19 -13.91 -9.42 8.68
C LEU A 19 -12.83 -8.57 9.37
N TYR A 20 -11.94 -7.93 8.60
CA TYR A 20 -10.92 -7.05 9.19
C TYR A 20 -11.53 -5.82 9.87
N LYS A 21 -12.65 -5.29 9.38
CA LYS A 21 -13.33 -4.15 10.02
C LYS A 21 -13.99 -4.50 11.35
N ILE A 22 -14.55 -5.69 11.47
CA ILE A 22 -15.22 -6.15 12.70
C ILE A 22 -14.20 -6.52 13.79
N LEU A 23 -13.10 -7.14 13.43
CA LEU A 23 -12.07 -7.58 14.39
C LEU A 23 -11.31 -6.38 15.01
N PRO A 24 -10.86 -6.47 16.26
CA PRO A 24 -9.87 -5.54 16.81
C PRO A 24 -8.64 -5.45 15.89
N LEU A 25 -8.06 -4.25 15.72
CA LEU A 25 -6.96 -4.00 14.79
C LEU A 25 -5.82 -5.02 14.93
N ASN A 26 -5.35 -5.24 16.15
CA ASN A 26 -4.23 -6.16 16.40
C ASN A 26 -4.56 -7.61 16.00
N LEU A 27 -5.82 -8.02 16.14
CA LEU A 27 -6.27 -9.36 15.74
C LEU A 27 -6.38 -9.47 14.21
N SER A 28 -6.93 -8.44 13.54
CA SER A 28 -7.00 -8.43 12.07
C SER A 28 -5.62 -8.45 11.43
N LEU A 29 -4.62 -7.74 11.99
CA LEU A 29 -3.23 -7.81 11.53
C LEU A 29 -2.64 -9.22 11.66
N LYS A 30 -2.86 -9.90 12.80
CA LYS A 30 -2.41 -11.28 13.02
C LYS A 30 -3.08 -12.26 12.04
N VAL A 31 -4.39 -12.14 11.85
CA VAL A 31 -5.15 -12.98 10.92
C VAL A 31 -4.65 -12.77 9.48
N SER A 32 -4.52 -11.52 9.05
CA SER A 32 -4.03 -11.21 7.70
C SER A 32 -2.62 -11.75 7.48
N SER A 33 -1.71 -11.48 8.39
CA SER A 33 -0.34 -11.99 8.36
C SER A 33 -0.31 -13.53 8.26
N PHE A 34 -1.11 -14.22 9.06
CA PHE A 34 -1.24 -15.68 9.01
C PHE A 34 -1.73 -16.18 7.66
N LEU A 35 -2.79 -15.58 7.12
CA LEU A 35 -3.36 -15.94 5.82
C LEU A 35 -2.33 -15.77 4.70
N PHE A 36 -1.67 -14.62 4.62
CA PHE A 36 -0.68 -14.36 3.58
C PHE A 36 0.54 -15.28 3.69
N ARG A 37 1.03 -15.53 4.90
CA ARG A 37 2.14 -16.45 5.15
C ARG A 37 1.80 -17.90 4.78
N THR A 38 0.55 -18.32 5.03
CA THR A 38 0.09 -19.69 4.77
C THR A 38 -0.22 -19.92 3.29
N PHE A 39 -0.96 -19.00 2.66
CA PHE A 39 -1.44 -19.16 1.28
C PHE A 39 -0.52 -18.53 0.24
N GLY A 40 0.27 -17.53 0.61
CA GLY A 40 1.21 -16.87 -0.29
C GLY A 40 2.20 -17.82 -0.95
N LYS A 41 2.66 -18.83 -0.22
CA LYS A 41 3.59 -19.86 -0.73
C LYS A 41 3.07 -20.65 -1.94
N PHE A 42 1.76 -20.72 -2.14
CA PHE A 42 1.14 -21.42 -3.28
C PHE A 42 0.96 -20.52 -4.50
N SER A 43 1.26 -19.23 -4.38
CA SER A 43 1.12 -18.28 -5.48
C SER A 43 2.29 -18.35 -6.47
N ARG A 44 2.04 -17.95 -7.72
CA ARG A 44 3.12 -17.77 -8.71
C ARG A 44 4.15 -16.73 -8.26
N ALA A 45 3.71 -15.71 -7.52
CA ALA A 45 4.57 -14.67 -6.98
C ALA A 45 5.63 -15.23 -6.01
N ASN A 46 5.33 -16.31 -5.30
CA ASN A 46 6.28 -16.95 -4.39
C ASN A 46 7.52 -17.47 -5.14
N LYS A 47 7.31 -18.14 -6.28
CA LYS A 47 8.43 -18.62 -7.12
C LYS A 47 9.28 -17.45 -7.63
N THR A 48 8.64 -16.38 -8.09
CA THR A 48 9.34 -15.16 -8.52
C THR A 48 10.14 -14.55 -7.37
N ALA A 49 9.55 -14.45 -6.18
CA ALA A 49 10.21 -13.89 -5.00
C ALA A 49 11.44 -14.71 -4.60
N ILE A 50 11.34 -16.06 -4.61
CA ILE A 50 12.47 -16.95 -4.34
C ILE A 50 13.61 -16.74 -5.36
N ASN A 51 13.27 -16.72 -6.66
CA ASN A 51 14.27 -16.53 -7.72
C ASN A 51 14.95 -15.16 -7.59
N ASN A 52 14.20 -14.10 -7.33
CA ASN A 52 14.75 -12.75 -7.13
C ASN A 52 15.66 -12.72 -5.88
N CYS A 53 15.25 -13.37 -4.79
CA CYS A 53 16.06 -13.43 -3.58
C CYS A 53 17.39 -14.18 -3.82
N LYS A 54 17.36 -15.30 -4.54
CA LYS A 54 18.56 -16.04 -4.94
C LYS A 54 19.48 -15.21 -5.83
N TYR A 55 18.91 -14.43 -6.73
CA TYR A 55 19.68 -13.56 -7.63
C TYR A 55 20.39 -12.44 -6.86
N VAL A 56 19.70 -11.81 -5.92
CA VAL A 56 20.26 -10.70 -5.12
C VAL A 56 21.24 -11.21 -4.05
N PHE A 57 20.98 -12.38 -3.49
CA PHE A 57 21.76 -12.98 -2.41
C PHE A 57 22.27 -14.37 -2.78
N PRO A 58 23.22 -14.50 -3.73
CA PRO A 58 23.64 -15.79 -4.27
C PRO A 58 24.32 -16.72 -3.24
N ASN A 59 24.84 -16.15 -2.15
CA ASN A 59 25.57 -16.89 -1.12
C ASN A 59 24.68 -17.35 0.05
N LEU A 60 23.39 -16.98 0.08
CA LEU A 60 22.49 -17.44 1.12
C LEU A 60 22.05 -18.89 0.89
N LYS A 61 21.95 -19.65 1.99
CA LYS A 61 21.40 -20.99 1.96
C LYS A 61 19.90 -20.95 1.66
N ASP A 62 19.37 -22.03 1.09
CA ASP A 62 17.93 -22.14 0.76
C ASP A 62 17.03 -21.90 1.98
N GLU A 63 17.42 -22.34 3.17
CA GLU A 63 16.68 -22.10 4.41
C GLU A 63 16.58 -20.61 4.75
N GLU A 64 17.67 -19.85 4.60
CA GLU A 64 17.71 -18.41 4.84
C GLU A 64 16.81 -17.67 3.85
N ILE A 65 16.86 -18.08 2.57
CA ILE A 65 15.98 -17.55 1.52
C ILE A 65 14.51 -17.82 1.87
N GLN A 66 14.16 -19.05 2.25
CA GLN A 66 12.78 -19.37 2.65
C GLN A 66 12.33 -18.54 3.86
N ASN A 67 13.19 -18.25 4.82
CA ASN A 67 12.90 -17.40 5.95
C ASN A 67 12.64 -15.94 5.52
N ILE A 68 13.44 -15.40 4.61
CA ILE A 68 13.22 -14.06 4.02
C ILE A 68 11.85 -14.00 3.33
N ILE A 69 11.54 -14.98 2.48
CA ILE A 69 10.27 -15.04 1.75
C ILE A 69 9.08 -15.16 2.71
N LYS A 70 9.19 -15.99 3.74
CA LYS A 70 8.15 -16.11 4.78
C LYS A 70 7.91 -14.78 5.52
N LYS A 71 8.98 -14.05 5.86
CA LYS A 71 8.89 -12.71 6.46
C LYS A 71 8.26 -11.70 5.49
N SER A 72 8.59 -11.77 4.20
CA SER A 72 8.00 -10.91 3.17
C SER A 72 6.49 -11.13 3.03
N TRP A 73 6.02 -12.38 3.01
CA TRP A 73 4.59 -12.70 3.01
C TRP A 73 3.89 -12.21 4.27
N ASN A 74 4.53 -12.39 5.43
CA ASN A 74 4.02 -11.87 6.70
C ASN A 74 3.81 -10.35 6.64
N ASN A 75 4.84 -9.62 6.18
CA ASN A 75 4.79 -8.17 6.07
C ASN A 75 3.75 -7.70 5.06
N LEU A 76 3.66 -8.36 3.90
CA LEU A 76 2.63 -8.04 2.90
C LEU A 76 1.22 -8.20 3.47
N GLY A 77 0.97 -9.27 4.23
CA GLY A 77 -0.31 -9.47 4.90
C GLY A 77 -0.65 -8.34 5.88
N ILE A 78 0.33 -7.90 6.68
CA ILE A 78 0.18 -6.75 7.57
C ILE A 78 -0.16 -5.49 6.76
N THR A 79 0.63 -5.18 5.73
CA THR A 79 0.45 -4.00 4.88
C THR A 79 -0.93 -3.96 4.21
N ILE A 80 -1.42 -5.08 3.69
CA ILE A 80 -2.77 -5.14 3.08
C ILE A 80 -3.86 -4.89 4.12
N CYS A 81 -3.75 -5.48 5.32
CA CYS A 81 -4.72 -5.21 6.38
C CYS A 81 -4.67 -3.73 6.83
N GLU A 82 -3.49 -3.16 6.96
CA GLU A 82 -3.30 -1.76 7.33
C GLU A 82 -3.85 -0.82 6.25
N LEU A 83 -3.65 -1.11 4.96
CA LEU A 83 -4.29 -0.37 3.87
C LEU A 83 -5.82 -0.38 4.00
N LEU A 84 -6.42 -1.55 4.20
CA LEU A 84 -7.87 -1.69 4.34
C LEU A 84 -8.42 -0.98 5.60
N ARG A 85 -7.56 -0.70 6.56
CA ARG A 85 -7.86 -0.03 7.83
C ARG A 85 -7.04 1.24 8.04
N ILE A 86 -6.65 1.90 6.94
CA ILE A 86 -5.67 2.98 6.98
C ILE A 86 -6.08 4.14 7.90
N ASN A 87 -7.35 4.48 7.95
CA ASN A 87 -7.85 5.51 8.86
C ASN A 87 -7.72 5.11 10.34
N ASP A 88 -7.87 3.82 10.66
CA ASP A 88 -7.69 3.32 12.04
C ASP A 88 -6.22 3.46 12.48
N ILE A 89 -5.27 3.31 11.55
CA ILE A 89 -3.82 3.48 11.82
C ILE A 89 -3.52 4.91 12.23
N PHE A 90 -4.09 5.89 11.53
CA PHE A 90 -3.92 7.32 11.84
C PHE A 90 -4.67 7.72 13.12
N ILE A 91 -5.93 7.32 13.26
CA ILE A 91 -6.75 7.63 14.45
C ILE A 91 -6.09 7.09 15.73
N LYS A 92 -5.46 5.91 15.68
CA LYS A 92 -4.77 5.31 16.81
C LYS A 92 -3.33 5.77 17.00
N ASN A 93 -2.91 6.82 16.30
CA ASN A 93 -1.55 7.38 16.36
C ASN A 93 -0.44 6.32 16.20
N LYS A 94 -0.63 5.38 15.27
CA LYS A 94 0.36 4.33 14.98
C LYS A 94 1.49 4.80 14.05
N ILE A 95 1.39 6.02 13.52
CA ILE A 95 2.40 6.64 12.66
C ILE A 95 3.24 7.60 13.49
N LYS A 96 4.55 7.43 13.45
CA LYS A 96 5.52 8.35 14.01
C LYS A 96 6.30 9.01 12.88
N TYR A 97 6.31 10.33 12.86
CA TYR A 97 7.14 11.10 11.96
C TYR A 97 8.51 11.34 12.61
N ILE A 98 9.56 11.12 11.84
CA ILE A 98 10.95 11.31 12.31
C ILE A 98 11.65 12.22 11.32
N ASN A 99 12.47 13.15 11.84
CA ASN A 99 13.25 14.12 11.05
C ASN A 99 12.37 15.00 10.13
N LEU A 100 11.21 15.44 10.64
CA LEU A 100 10.34 16.38 9.89
C LEU A 100 11.03 17.69 9.57
N GLU A 101 12.01 18.11 10.37
CA GLU A 101 12.85 19.28 10.16
C GLU A 101 13.49 19.29 8.76
N ASN A 102 13.77 18.14 8.17
CA ASN A 102 14.35 18.04 6.83
C ASN A 102 13.40 18.52 5.72
N ILE A 103 12.10 18.57 5.99
CA ILE A 103 11.08 19.00 5.02
C ILE A 103 10.28 20.22 5.48
N GLU A 104 10.59 20.79 6.66
CA GLU A 104 9.89 21.98 7.17
C GLU A 104 9.95 23.17 6.20
N ASP A 105 11.10 23.42 5.60
CA ASP A 105 11.28 24.49 4.62
C ASP A 105 10.40 24.30 3.38
N PHE A 106 10.23 23.05 2.96
CA PHE A 106 9.31 22.67 1.88
C PHE A 106 7.86 23.02 2.22
N ILE A 107 7.44 22.66 3.44
CA ILE A 107 6.08 22.88 3.90
C ILE A 107 5.81 24.38 4.04
N LYS A 108 6.71 25.11 4.73
CA LYS A 108 6.59 26.54 5.00
C LYS A 108 6.57 27.38 3.72
N ASN A 109 7.44 27.07 2.77
CA ASN A 109 7.61 27.83 1.54
C ASN A 109 6.78 27.28 0.37
N LYS A 110 5.91 26.29 0.59
CA LYS A 110 5.08 25.65 -0.43
C LYS A 110 5.86 25.25 -1.69
N LYS A 111 7.08 24.76 -1.52
CA LYS A 111 7.94 24.33 -2.63
C LYS A 111 7.40 23.07 -3.27
N GLN A 112 7.61 22.92 -4.58
CA GLN A 112 7.29 21.69 -5.30
C GLN A 112 8.41 20.68 -5.16
N ALA A 113 8.04 19.37 -5.00
CA ALA A 113 8.99 18.28 -4.88
C ALA A 113 8.45 16.98 -5.47
N ILE A 114 9.37 16.10 -5.83
CA ILE A 114 9.06 14.72 -6.17
C ILE A 114 9.54 13.84 -5.03
N PHE A 115 8.58 13.15 -4.37
CA PHE A 115 8.90 12.17 -3.34
C PHE A 115 9.07 10.80 -3.97
N ILE A 116 10.26 10.21 -3.82
CA ILE A 116 10.56 8.86 -4.28
C ILE A 116 10.60 7.94 -3.07
N SER A 117 9.89 6.82 -3.15
CA SER A 117 9.84 5.83 -2.09
C SER A 117 10.02 4.42 -2.64
N ILE A 118 10.29 3.49 -1.75
CA ILE A 118 10.43 2.07 -2.05
C ILE A 118 9.31 1.26 -1.38
N HIS A 119 9.00 0.08 -1.92
CA HIS A 119 8.05 -0.85 -1.33
C HIS A 119 8.66 -1.58 -0.12
N GLN A 120 8.93 -0.82 0.94
CA GLN A 120 9.46 -1.34 2.20
C GLN A 120 8.43 -1.12 3.32
N SER A 121 8.20 -2.15 4.13
CA SER A 121 7.20 -2.12 5.19
C SER A 121 5.82 -1.68 4.66
N ASN A 122 5.13 -0.75 5.32
CA ASN A 122 3.85 -0.22 4.85
C ASN A 122 4.05 1.08 4.05
N TRP A 123 4.24 0.96 2.74
CA TRP A 123 4.35 2.10 1.81
C TRP A 123 3.01 2.84 1.60
N GLU A 124 1.88 2.22 1.93
CA GLU A 124 0.54 2.81 1.73
C GLU A 124 0.28 4.01 2.64
N VAL A 125 1.00 4.12 3.75
CA VAL A 125 0.87 5.26 4.68
C VAL A 125 1.63 6.50 4.25
N LEU A 126 2.49 6.42 3.23
CA LEU A 126 3.33 7.55 2.81
C LEU A 126 2.49 8.74 2.31
N VAL A 127 1.63 8.51 1.33
CA VAL A 127 0.81 9.57 0.72
C VAL A 127 -0.12 10.21 1.77
N PRO A 128 -0.97 9.46 2.49
CA PRO A 128 -1.83 10.06 3.50
C PRO A 128 -1.06 10.60 4.73
N GLY A 129 0.16 10.12 4.96
CA GLY A 129 1.04 10.66 6.00
C GLY A 129 1.56 12.05 5.65
N LEU A 130 2.05 12.25 4.42
CA LEU A 130 2.49 13.54 3.92
C LEU A 130 1.33 14.54 3.81
N ASP A 131 0.17 14.09 3.36
CA ASP A 131 -1.05 14.90 3.32
C ASP A 131 -1.43 15.46 4.71
N ARG A 132 -1.30 14.65 5.79
CA ARG A 132 -1.64 15.07 7.16
C ARG A 132 -0.68 16.08 7.78
N ILE A 133 0.52 16.19 7.29
CA ILE A 133 1.47 17.23 7.71
C ILE A 133 1.42 18.49 6.84
N GLY A 134 0.39 18.62 5.98
CA GLY A 134 0.12 19.82 5.21
C GLY A 134 0.70 19.86 3.81
N ILE A 135 1.20 18.75 3.28
CA ILE A 135 1.69 18.65 1.90
C ILE A 135 0.55 18.20 0.99
N ASN A 136 0.13 19.04 0.04
CA ASN A 136 -0.76 18.60 -1.04
C ASN A 136 0.01 17.64 -1.95
N ILE A 137 -0.43 16.39 -2.05
CA ILE A 137 0.33 15.33 -2.69
C ILE A 137 -0.48 14.54 -3.71
N GLY A 138 0.12 14.32 -4.88
CA GLY A 138 -0.39 13.38 -5.91
C GLY A 138 0.29 12.01 -5.82
N GLY A 139 -0.45 10.97 -5.46
CA GLY A 139 0.04 9.59 -5.44
C GLY A 139 -0.17 8.89 -6.78
N ILE A 140 0.90 8.48 -7.46
CA ILE A 140 0.80 7.70 -8.71
C ILE A 140 0.79 6.22 -8.36
N TYR A 141 -0.25 5.49 -8.80
CA TYR A 141 -0.38 4.07 -8.52
C TYR A 141 -0.56 3.23 -9.79
N ARG A 142 -0.31 1.92 -9.68
CA ARG A 142 -0.60 0.95 -10.73
C ARG A 142 -1.96 0.33 -10.49
N HIS A 143 -2.80 0.26 -11.54
CA HIS A 143 -4.07 -0.48 -11.49
C HIS A 143 -3.91 -1.92 -11.05
N ILE A 144 -4.82 -2.38 -10.20
CA ILE A 144 -5.00 -3.79 -9.88
C ILE A 144 -5.75 -4.44 -11.05
N ASN A 145 -5.34 -5.65 -11.46
CA ASN A 145 -5.93 -6.33 -12.61
C ASN A 145 -7.44 -6.57 -12.47
N ASN A 146 -7.93 -6.78 -11.25
CA ASN A 146 -9.36 -6.90 -10.94
C ASN A 146 -9.94 -5.50 -10.75
N ASN A 147 -10.72 -5.04 -11.71
CA ASN A 147 -11.30 -3.68 -11.73
C ASN A 147 -12.28 -3.40 -10.57
N PHE A 148 -12.93 -4.40 -10.03
CA PHE A 148 -13.81 -4.22 -8.86
C PHE A 148 -12.99 -3.95 -7.59
N ILE A 149 -11.92 -4.73 -7.38
CA ILE A 149 -10.99 -4.53 -6.25
C ILE A 149 -10.23 -3.21 -6.42
N ASP A 150 -9.80 -2.87 -7.64
CA ASP A 150 -9.09 -1.63 -7.93
C ASP A 150 -9.90 -0.40 -7.52
N LYS A 151 -11.18 -0.35 -7.89
CA LYS A 151 -12.10 0.73 -7.51
C LYS A 151 -12.26 0.84 -6.00
N LEU A 152 -12.39 -0.29 -5.30
CA LEU A 152 -12.51 -0.30 -3.84
C LEU A 152 -11.24 0.23 -3.17
N ILE A 153 -10.08 -0.26 -3.59
CA ILE A 153 -8.79 0.18 -3.03
C ILE A 153 -8.54 1.65 -3.31
N LEU A 154 -8.86 2.13 -4.52
CA LEU A 154 -8.76 3.55 -4.84
C LEU A 154 -9.66 4.39 -3.94
N ASN A 155 -10.89 3.97 -3.72
CA ASN A 155 -11.81 4.66 -2.81
C ASN A 155 -11.28 4.70 -1.36
N ILE A 156 -10.70 3.59 -0.87
CA ILE A 156 -10.07 3.54 0.45
C ILE A 156 -8.90 4.53 0.54
N ARG A 157 -8.04 4.57 -0.48
CA ARG A 157 -6.91 5.51 -0.55
C ARG A 157 -7.38 6.96 -0.61
N GLN A 158 -8.36 7.30 -1.46
CA GLN A 158 -8.91 8.65 -1.55
C GLN A 158 -9.51 9.10 -0.22
N ASN A 159 -10.31 8.24 0.43
CA ASN A 159 -10.92 8.52 1.72
C ASN A 159 -9.91 8.56 2.89
N SER A 160 -8.67 8.24 2.67
CA SER A 160 -7.60 8.40 3.66
C SER A 160 -6.95 9.77 3.64
N LEU A 161 -7.20 10.57 2.60
CA LEU A 161 -6.67 11.93 2.45
C LEU A 161 -7.51 12.93 3.25
N VAL A 162 -6.86 13.97 3.75
CA VAL A 162 -7.47 15.07 4.52
C VAL A 162 -7.64 16.28 3.63
N SER A 163 -6.61 16.61 2.83
CA SER A 163 -6.66 17.73 1.91
C SER A 163 -7.50 17.41 0.67
N LYS A 164 -8.32 18.35 0.24
CA LYS A 164 -9.09 18.27 -1.01
C LYS A 164 -8.18 18.37 -2.26
N ASN A 165 -6.97 18.89 -2.08
CA ASN A 165 -6.00 19.08 -3.16
C ASN A 165 -5.07 17.86 -3.33
N SER A 166 -5.10 16.93 -2.37
CA SER A 166 -4.36 15.67 -2.49
C SER A 166 -5.19 14.63 -3.26
N PHE A 167 -4.53 13.81 -4.07
CA PHE A 167 -5.22 12.86 -4.93
C PHE A 167 -4.39 11.62 -5.24
N TYR A 168 -5.07 10.60 -5.76
CA TYR A 168 -4.42 9.45 -6.39
C TYR A 168 -4.77 9.40 -7.88
N THR A 169 -3.76 9.15 -8.72
CA THR A 169 -3.94 9.02 -10.16
C THR A 169 -3.30 7.72 -10.68
N PRO A 170 -3.96 7.02 -11.62
CA PRO A 170 -3.41 5.79 -12.18
C PRO A 170 -2.23 6.08 -13.11
N LYS A 171 -1.19 5.26 -13.05
CA LYS A 171 -0.03 5.32 -13.95
C LYS A 171 -0.47 5.36 -15.43
N GLY A 172 0.02 6.32 -16.18
CA GLY A 172 -0.23 6.48 -17.62
C GLY A 172 -0.42 7.93 -18.07
N LYS A 173 -1.03 8.14 -19.22
CA LYS A 173 -1.26 9.50 -19.78
C LYS A 173 -2.07 10.40 -18.84
N LYS A 174 -3.02 9.81 -18.11
CA LYS A 174 -3.83 10.55 -17.14
C LYS A 174 -2.98 11.09 -15.99
N SER A 175 -2.07 10.29 -15.44
CA SER A 175 -1.23 10.76 -14.32
C SER A 175 -0.33 11.93 -14.72
N ALA A 176 0.21 11.92 -15.93
CA ALA A 176 1.01 13.04 -16.42
C ALA A 176 0.19 14.34 -16.47
N LYS A 177 -1.05 14.27 -16.99
CA LYS A 177 -1.96 15.42 -17.01
C LYS A 177 -2.31 15.87 -15.58
N ASP A 178 -2.77 14.97 -14.72
CA ASP A 178 -3.18 15.29 -13.36
C ASP A 178 -2.05 15.95 -12.56
N VAL A 179 -0.79 15.51 -12.77
CA VAL A 179 0.40 16.09 -12.12
C VAL A 179 0.68 17.50 -12.67
N VAL A 180 0.65 17.70 -13.99
CA VAL A 180 0.85 19.03 -14.58
C VAL A 180 -0.22 20.00 -14.11
N ASP A 181 -1.49 19.60 -14.12
CA ASP A 181 -2.60 20.43 -13.65
C ASP A 181 -2.43 20.82 -12.16
N ALA A 182 -1.95 19.87 -11.32
CA ALA A 182 -1.72 20.13 -9.89
C ALA A 182 -0.50 21.03 -9.62
N ILE A 183 0.48 21.07 -10.51
CA ILE A 183 1.65 21.95 -10.40
C ILE A 183 1.30 23.38 -10.79
N ASN A 184 0.36 23.56 -11.72
CA ASN A 184 -0.01 24.85 -12.26
C ASN A 184 -1.11 25.58 -11.44
N ASN A 185 -1.76 24.89 -10.49
CA ASN A 185 -2.77 25.43 -9.59
C ASN A 185 -2.25 25.55 -8.14
#